data_9e1e2f017b845064bd7e576b452f4021
#
_entry.id   9e1e2f017b845064bd7e576b452f4021
#
_cell.length_a   1.000
_cell.length_b   1.000
_cell.length_c   1.000
_cell.angle_alpha   90.00
_cell.angle_beta   90.00
_cell.angle_gamma   90.00
#
_symmetry.space_group_name_H-M   'P 1'
#
loop_
_entity.id
_entity.type
_entity.pdbx_description
1 polymer ?
#
loop_
_entity_poly.entity_id
_entity_poly.type
_entity_poly.pdbx_seq_one_letter_code
_entity_poly.pdbx_strand_id
1 'polypeptide(L)'
;MNEKIFTIFAGVNGAGKSTLYSSKTQNNEKYGIRINTDEIVRTFGDWKNEADQVKAGRIAIKLRRDCIEKGLSFNQETTLTGNSIIKLVDQVKEKGYKVHLFYVGVNSPEIAKERIAGRVKKGGHDIPNETVEKRYYESIDNLKIILPKVDLAEIYDNSKFYTLAIIKNESIIKSQIKDLPEWLKNITKELNKSKENTNEKKTEIIEKSKSEKEKPKREKRSRIRSKSKENGR
;
A
#
# COMPACT_ATOMS: atom_id res chain seq x y z
N MET A 1 15.18 -4.32 -19.55
CA MET A 1 13.71 -4.11 -19.45
C MET A 1 13.47 -2.96 -18.50
N ASN A 2 12.67 -1.96 -18.91
CA ASN A 2 12.36 -0.84 -18.02
C ASN A 2 11.53 -1.33 -16.83
N GLU A 3 11.82 -0.81 -15.64
CA GLU A 3 11.09 -1.14 -14.42
C GLU A 3 9.62 -0.72 -14.53
N LYS A 4 8.69 -1.63 -14.20
CA LYS A 4 7.25 -1.36 -14.19
C LYS A 4 6.86 -0.81 -12.83
N ILE A 5 6.28 0.38 -12.80
CA ILE A 5 5.93 1.06 -11.55
C ILE A 5 4.41 1.34 -11.51
N PHE A 6 3.79 0.93 -10.41
CA PHE A 6 2.46 1.38 -10.04
C PHE A 6 2.57 2.41 -8.92
N THR A 7 2.17 3.64 -9.21
CA THR A 7 2.21 4.75 -8.23
C THR A 7 0.82 5.05 -7.70
N ILE A 8 0.67 5.10 -6.38
CA ILE A 8 -0.59 5.38 -5.69
C ILE A 8 -0.50 6.75 -5.04
N PHE A 9 -1.38 7.68 -5.42
CA PHE A 9 -1.61 8.94 -4.72
C PHE A 9 -2.83 8.77 -3.82
N ALA A 10 -2.61 8.63 -2.52
CA ALA A 10 -3.61 8.19 -1.57
C ALA A 10 -3.89 9.19 -0.45
N GLY A 11 -5.03 9.02 0.23
CA GLY A 11 -5.48 9.82 1.37
C GLY A 11 -6.95 10.21 1.26
N VAL A 12 -7.56 10.60 2.36
CA VAL A 12 -8.98 10.95 2.42
C VAL A 12 -9.33 12.13 1.48
N ASN A 13 -10.60 12.27 1.15
CA ASN A 13 -11.09 13.45 0.42
C ASN A 13 -10.73 14.73 1.21
N GLY A 14 -10.30 15.78 0.53
CA GLY A 14 -9.86 17.03 1.18
C GLY A 14 -8.44 17.00 1.77
N ALA A 15 -7.75 15.85 1.80
CA ALA A 15 -6.37 15.79 2.32
C ALA A 15 -5.34 16.51 1.44
N GLY A 16 -5.59 16.65 0.12
CA GLY A 16 -4.70 17.40 -0.81
C GLY A 16 -3.94 16.51 -1.81
N LYS A 17 -4.38 15.29 -2.08
CA LYS A 17 -3.76 14.35 -3.03
C LYS A 17 -3.44 14.95 -4.40
N SER A 18 -4.46 15.58 -5.02
CA SER A 18 -4.33 16.17 -6.37
C SER A 18 -3.33 17.32 -6.39
N THR A 19 -3.21 18.08 -5.29
CA THR A 19 -2.20 19.12 -5.12
C THR A 19 -0.80 18.53 -5.08
N LEU A 20 -0.61 17.45 -4.33
CA LEU A 20 0.67 16.74 -4.29
C LEU A 20 1.04 16.18 -5.65
N TYR A 21 0.10 15.53 -6.34
CA TYR A 21 0.32 15.03 -7.70
C TYR A 21 0.76 16.15 -8.65
N SER A 22 0.04 17.28 -8.66
CA SER A 22 0.38 18.43 -9.50
C SER A 22 1.77 18.99 -9.18
N SER A 23 2.12 19.12 -7.90
CA SER A 23 3.45 19.59 -7.49
C SER A 23 4.57 18.65 -7.95
N LYS A 24 4.38 17.35 -7.78
CA LYS A 24 5.34 16.34 -8.21
C LYS A 24 5.53 16.33 -9.73
N THR A 25 4.44 16.42 -10.50
CA THR A 25 4.51 16.45 -11.97
C THR A 25 5.08 17.75 -12.54
N GLN A 26 4.89 18.88 -11.88
CA GLN A 26 5.55 20.15 -12.24
C GLN A 26 7.07 20.07 -12.13
N ASN A 27 7.60 19.21 -11.25
CA ASN A 27 9.03 18.95 -11.11
C ASN A 27 9.56 17.92 -12.13
N ASN A 28 8.85 17.71 -13.26
CA ASN A 28 9.19 16.73 -14.31
C ASN A 28 9.21 15.25 -13.87
N GLU A 29 8.64 14.90 -12.73
CA GLU A 29 8.48 13.52 -12.32
C GLU A 29 7.40 12.83 -13.16
N LYS A 30 7.72 11.67 -13.76
CA LYS A 30 6.82 10.91 -14.62
C LYS A 30 6.33 9.65 -13.90
N TYR A 31 5.00 9.53 -13.79
CA TYR A 31 4.36 8.42 -13.09
C TYR A 31 3.58 7.47 -14.02
N GLY A 32 3.90 7.47 -15.31
CA GLY A 32 3.21 6.67 -16.30
C GLY A 32 1.77 7.15 -16.59
N ILE A 33 0.92 6.22 -17.00
CA ILE A 33 -0.47 6.52 -17.41
C ILE A 33 -1.30 6.94 -16.19
N ARG A 34 -1.93 8.12 -16.26
CA ARG A 34 -2.78 8.67 -15.21
C ARG A 34 -4.16 8.01 -15.22
N ILE A 35 -4.59 7.48 -14.07
CA ILE A 35 -5.93 6.93 -13.86
C ILE A 35 -6.59 7.65 -12.69
N ASN A 36 -7.46 8.61 -12.98
CA ASN A 36 -8.23 9.37 -12.00
C ASN A 36 -9.69 9.44 -12.48
N THR A 37 -10.61 8.85 -11.71
CA THR A 37 -12.03 8.79 -12.07
C THR A 37 -12.66 10.17 -12.22
N ASP A 38 -12.28 11.14 -11.39
CA ASP A 38 -12.80 12.51 -11.47
C ASP A 38 -12.34 13.19 -12.76
N GLU A 39 -11.11 12.95 -13.21
CA GLU A 39 -10.61 13.44 -14.49
C GLU A 39 -11.30 12.74 -15.66
N ILE A 40 -11.51 11.41 -15.56
CA ILE A 40 -12.20 10.63 -16.58
C ILE A 40 -13.65 11.10 -16.77
N VAL A 41 -14.41 11.34 -15.69
CA VAL A 41 -15.79 11.87 -15.79
C VAL A 41 -15.81 13.18 -16.57
N ARG A 42 -14.89 14.09 -16.31
CA ARG A 42 -14.82 15.41 -16.98
C ARG A 42 -14.64 15.34 -18.49
N THR A 43 -14.15 14.21 -19.02
CA THR A 43 -13.96 14.06 -20.48
C THR A 43 -15.25 13.78 -21.25
N PHE A 44 -16.33 13.32 -20.58
CA PHE A 44 -17.56 12.92 -21.29
C PHE A 44 -18.86 13.20 -20.54
N GLY A 45 -18.83 13.64 -19.29
CA GLY A 45 -20.03 13.77 -18.47
C GLY A 45 -19.91 14.73 -17.29
N ASP A 46 -20.87 14.63 -16.38
CA ASP A 46 -20.95 15.41 -15.15
C ASP A 46 -20.76 14.50 -13.93
N TRP A 47 -19.87 14.89 -13.02
CA TRP A 47 -19.66 14.19 -11.76
C TRP A 47 -20.92 14.15 -10.86
N LYS A 48 -21.91 15.03 -11.06
CA LYS A 48 -23.22 15.01 -10.38
C LYS A 48 -24.10 13.87 -10.86
N ASN A 49 -23.83 13.34 -12.05
CA ASN A 49 -24.59 12.24 -12.63
C ASN A 49 -23.98 10.90 -12.18
N GLU A 50 -24.73 10.11 -11.42
CA GLU A 50 -24.30 8.80 -10.93
C GLU A 50 -23.95 7.82 -12.07
N ALA A 51 -24.70 7.83 -13.15
CA ALA A 51 -24.43 6.99 -14.32
C ALA A 51 -23.07 7.31 -14.95
N ASP A 52 -22.67 8.60 -14.99
CA ASP A 52 -21.38 9.02 -15.50
C ASP A 52 -20.24 8.61 -14.55
N GLN A 53 -20.45 8.68 -13.23
CA GLN A 53 -19.49 8.17 -12.26
C GLN A 53 -19.27 6.66 -12.41
N VAL A 54 -20.36 5.87 -12.56
CA VAL A 54 -20.27 4.41 -12.79
C VAL A 54 -19.53 4.13 -14.10
N LYS A 55 -19.82 4.86 -15.17
CA LYS A 55 -19.13 4.72 -16.46
C LYS A 55 -17.64 5.03 -16.34
N ALA A 56 -17.26 6.12 -15.65
CA ALA A 56 -15.87 6.46 -15.41
C ALA A 56 -15.13 5.39 -14.58
N GLY A 57 -15.80 4.83 -13.57
CA GLY A 57 -15.27 3.69 -12.80
C GLY A 57 -14.96 2.48 -13.68
N ARG A 58 -15.86 2.13 -14.61
CA ARG A 58 -15.63 1.03 -15.57
C ARG A 58 -14.45 1.31 -16.52
N ILE A 59 -14.34 2.55 -17.00
CA ILE A 59 -13.20 2.99 -17.83
C ILE A 59 -11.89 2.89 -17.04
N ALA A 60 -11.85 3.36 -15.79
CA ALA A 60 -10.69 3.26 -14.94
C ALA A 60 -10.25 1.80 -14.69
N ILE A 61 -11.21 0.88 -14.48
CA ILE A 61 -10.94 -0.54 -14.34
C ILE A 61 -10.33 -1.12 -15.62
N LYS A 62 -10.87 -0.76 -16.79
CA LYS A 62 -10.34 -1.20 -18.08
C LYS A 62 -8.92 -0.69 -18.31
N LEU A 63 -8.67 0.61 -18.10
CA LEU A 63 -7.35 1.21 -18.23
C LEU A 63 -6.30 0.52 -17.34
N ARG A 64 -6.65 0.21 -16.08
CA ARG A 64 -5.76 -0.54 -15.19
C ARG A 64 -5.41 -1.90 -15.75
N ARG A 65 -6.41 -2.65 -16.23
CA ARG A 65 -6.19 -3.97 -16.83
C ARG A 65 -5.26 -3.87 -18.02
N ASP A 66 -5.52 -2.94 -18.93
CA ASP A 66 -4.70 -2.72 -20.13
C ASP A 66 -3.25 -2.37 -19.76
N CYS A 67 -3.04 -1.50 -18.73
CA CYS A 67 -1.70 -1.18 -18.22
C CYS A 67 -0.99 -2.42 -17.69
N ILE A 68 -1.66 -3.22 -16.88
CA ILE A 68 -1.09 -4.43 -16.25
C ILE A 68 -0.74 -5.48 -17.33
N GLU A 69 -1.63 -5.71 -18.28
CA GLU A 69 -1.41 -6.67 -19.37
C GLU A 69 -0.25 -6.28 -20.28
N LYS A 70 -0.12 -4.98 -20.57
CA LYS A 70 0.96 -4.44 -21.42
C LYS A 70 2.25 -4.14 -20.66
N GLY A 71 2.29 -4.31 -19.34
CA GLY A 71 3.46 -4.01 -18.52
C GLY A 71 3.82 -2.52 -18.48
N LEU A 72 2.84 -1.63 -18.60
CA LEU A 72 3.04 -0.18 -18.61
C LEU A 72 3.00 0.38 -17.20
N SER A 73 3.90 1.32 -16.88
CA SER A 73 3.82 2.08 -15.63
C SER A 73 2.58 2.97 -15.63
N PHE A 74 1.90 3.03 -14.49
CA PHE A 74 0.69 3.84 -14.33
C PHE A 74 0.55 4.37 -12.91
N ASN A 75 -0.28 5.40 -12.75
CA ASN A 75 -0.60 5.95 -11.45
C ASN A 75 -2.11 6.05 -11.24
N GLN A 76 -2.51 5.98 -9.99
CA GLN A 76 -3.92 6.11 -9.60
C GLN A 76 -4.06 7.01 -8.38
N GLU A 77 -5.05 7.92 -8.44
CA GLU A 77 -5.52 8.65 -7.26
C GLU A 77 -6.64 7.86 -6.55
N THR A 78 -6.59 7.77 -5.21
CA THR A 78 -7.56 7.01 -4.42
C THR A 78 -7.72 7.56 -3.01
N THR A 79 -8.89 7.39 -2.42
CA THR A 79 -9.10 7.62 -0.98
C THR A 79 -8.48 6.53 -0.11
N LEU A 80 -7.94 5.48 -0.70
CA LEU A 80 -7.41 4.29 -0.04
C LEU A 80 -8.48 3.53 0.77
N THR A 81 -9.75 3.61 0.37
CA THR A 81 -10.86 2.92 1.01
C THR A 81 -11.26 1.66 0.23
N GLY A 82 -11.91 0.71 0.91
CA GLY A 82 -12.32 -0.56 0.32
C GLY A 82 -11.19 -1.55 0.08
N ASN A 83 -11.58 -2.81 -0.16
CA ASN A 83 -10.62 -3.90 -0.36
C ASN A 83 -10.05 -3.95 -1.79
N SER A 84 -10.61 -3.20 -2.74
CA SER A 84 -10.21 -3.26 -4.14
C SER A 84 -8.78 -2.77 -4.37
N ILE A 85 -8.35 -1.74 -3.64
CA ILE A 85 -6.99 -1.21 -3.76
C ILE A 85 -5.95 -2.15 -3.15
N ILE A 86 -6.28 -2.85 -2.06
CA ILE A 86 -5.40 -3.84 -1.44
C ILE A 86 -5.17 -5.00 -2.42
N LYS A 87 -6.26 -5.54 -3.01
CA LYS A 87 -6.19 -6.59 -4.02
C LYS A 87 -5.40 -6.15 -5.27
N LEU A 88 -5.55 -4.89 -5.68
CA LEU A 88 -4.78 -4.35 -6.81
C LEU A 88 -3.29 -4.31 -6.52
N VAL A 89 -2.89 -3.90 -5.31
CA VAL A 89 -1.48 -3.93 -4.88
C VAL A 89 -0.91 -5.33 -4.95
N ASP A 90 -1.63 -6.34 -4.43
CA ASP A 90 -1.20 -7.73 -4.50
C ASP A 90 -1.07 -8.20 -5.96
N GLN A 91 -2.07 -7.94 -6.79
CA GLN A 91 -2.08 -8.30 -8.21
C GLN A 91 -0.91 -7.71 -9.00
N VAL A 92 -0.61 -6.42 -8.83
CA VAL A 92 0.49 -5.78 -9.58
C VAL A 92 1.85 -6.28 -9.10
N LYS A 93 1.99 -6.58 -7.79
CA LYS A 93 3.21 -7.18 -7.26
C LYS A 93 3.45 -8.58 -7.82
N GLU A 94 2.43 -9.43 -7.92
CA GLU A 94 2.50 -10.74 -8.59
C GLU A 94 2.92 -10.62 -10.07
N LYS A 95 2.57 -9.50 -10.71
CA LYS A 95 3.00 -9.18 -12.08
C LYS A 95 4.37 -8.49 -12.17
N GLY A 96 5.10 -8.40 -11.06
CA GLY A 96 6.47 -7.87 -10.99
C GLY A 96 6.56 -6.34 -11.07
N TYR A 97 5.53 -5.62 -10.67
CA TYR A 97 5.59 -4.17 -10.50
C TYR A 97 6.28 -3.79 -9.20
N LYS A 98 7.03 -2.69 -9.22
CA LYS A 98 7.31 -1.91 -8.02
C LYS A 98 6.10 -1.04 -7.68
N VAL A 99 5.78 -0.96 -6.40
CA VAL A 99 4.65 -0.14 -5.92
C VAL A 99 5.17 1.03 -5.12
N HIS A 100 4.86 2.25 -5.58
CA HIS A 100 5.19 3.50 -4.91
C HIS A 100 3.91 4.10 -4.32
N LEU A 101 3.96 4.52 -3.06
CA LEU A 101 2.84 5.14 -2.35
C LEU A 101 3.19 6.56 -1.93
N PHE A 102 2.42 7.52 -2.40
CA PHE A 102 2.36 8.87 -1.86
C PHE A 102 1.07 9.03 -1.07
N TYR A 103 1.17 9.11 0.25
CA TYR A 103 0.00 9.24 1.11
C TYR A 103 -0.06 10.63 1.74
N VAL A 104 -1.22 11.28 1.66
CA VAL A 104 -1.46 12.57 2.31
C VAL A 104 -2.52 12.37 3.39
N GLY A 105 -2.15 12.60 4.64
CA GLY A 105 -3.05 12.58 5.77
C GLY A 105 -3.26 13.95 6.39
N VAL A 106 -4.23 14.02 7.27
CA VAL A 106 -4.56 15.17 8.13
C VAL A 106 -4.88 14.66 9.53
N ASN A 107 -4.76 15.52 10.55
CA ASN A 107 -4.92 15.13 11.95
C ASN A 107 -6.33 14.67 12.33
N SER A 108 -7.35 15.15 11.59
CA SER A 108 -8.72 14.78 11.90
C SER A 108 -9.64 14.84 10.69
N PRO A 109 -10.79 14.16 10.72
CA PRO A 109 -11.78 14.23 9.66
C PRO A 109 -12.40 15.64 9.54
N GLU A 110 -12.42 16.46 10.61
CA GLU A 110 -12.93 17.82 10.60
C GLU A 110 -12.16 18.71 9.62
N ILE A 111 -10.82 18.62 9.63
CA ILE A 111 -9.97 19.34 8.66
C ILE A 111 -10.34 18.98 7.22
N ALA A 112 -10.60 17.69 6.98
CA ALA A 112 -11.01 17.21 5.66
C ALA A 112 -12.40 17.76 5.27
N LYS A 113 -13.37 17.73 6.20
CA LYS A 113 -14.73 18.28 6.00
C LYS A 113 -14.70 19.78 5.70
N GLU A 114 -13.96 20.57 6.48
CA GLU A 114 -13.80 22.01 6.26
C GLU A 114 -13.23 22.35 4.87
N ARG A 115 -12.22 21.59 4.43
CA ARG A 115 -11.62 21.79 3.10
C ARG A 115 -12.56 21.41 1.98
N ILE A 116 -13.39 20.36 2.16
CA ILE A 116 -14.44 20.01 1.20
C ILE A 116 -15.48 21.10 1.14
N ALA A 117 -15.97 21.61 2.29
CA ALA A 117 -16.91 22.72 2.33
C ALA A 117 -16.35 23.97 1.64
N GLY A 118 -15.08 24.31 1.85
CA GLY A 118 -14.39 25.40 1.15
C GLY A 118 -14.30 25.19 -0.37
N ARG A 119 -14.10 23.94 -0.81
CA ARG A 119 -14.09 23.55 -2.23
C ARG A 119 -15.48 23.67 -2.85
N VAL A 120 -16.54 23.26 -2.15
CA VAL A 120 -17.93 23.34 -2.60
C VAL A 120 -18.35 24.79 -2.83
N LYS A 121 -17.97 25.72 -1.92
CA LYS A 121 -18.21 27.17 -2.11
C LYS A 121 -17.59 27.73 -3.41
N LYS A 122 -16.57 27.06 -3.95
CA LYS A 122 -15.90 27.38 -5.23
C LYS A 122 -16.43 26.56 -6.42
N GLY A 123 -17.60 25.92 -6.28
CA GLY A 123 -18.23 25.09 -7.33
C GLY A 123 -17.68 23.67 -7.45
N GLY A 124 -16.91 23.20 -6.49
CA GLY A 124 -16.37 21.84 -6.51
C GLY A 124 -17.34 20.79 -5.98
N HIS A 125 -16.93 19.52 -6.12
CA HIS A 125 -17.72 18.34 -5.72
C HIS A 125 -17.93 18.27 -4.21
N ASP A 126 -19.19 18.08 -3.80
CA ASP A 126 -19.58 17.84 -2.42
C ASP A 126 -19.49 16.35 -2.05
N ILE A 127 -19.22 16.09 -0.78
CA ILE A 127 -19.21 14.74 -0.22
C ILE A 127 -19.85 14.81 1.17
N PRO A 128 -20.86 13.96 1.48
CA PRO A 128 -21.49 13.96 2.77
C PRO A 128 -20.49 13.78 3.91
N ASN A 129 -20.64 14.57 4.98
CA ASN A 129 -19.71 14.58 6.12
C ASN A 129 -19.48 13.19 6.74
N GLU A 130 -20.55 12.38 6.88
CA GLU A 130 -20.47 11.01 7.38
C GLU A 130 -19.59 10.12 6.47
N THR A 131 -19.70 10.32 5.15
CA THR A 131 -18.87 9.60 4.18
C THR A 131 -17.40 10.00 4.30
N VAL A 132 -17.10 11.28 4.52
CA VAL A 132 -15.72 11.76 4.72
C VAL A 132 -15.13 11.17 5.98
N GLU A 133 -15.87 11.14 7.07
CA GLU A 133 -15.45 10.59 8.35
C GLU A 133 -15.20 9.09 8.27
N LYS A 134 -16.15 8.33 7.71
CA LYS A 134 -15.97 6.90 7.47
C LYS A 134 -14.71 6.61 6.64
N ARG A 135 -14.52 7.35 5.54
CA ARG A 135 -13.35 7.21 4.66
C ARG A 135 -12.06 7.61 5.34
N TYR A 136 -12.08 8.54 6.29
CA TYR A 136 -10.90 8.95 7.04
C TYR A 136 -10.31 7.77 7.83
N TYR A 137 -11.12 7.10 8.63
CA TYR A 137 -10.66 5.96 9.43
C TYR A 137 -10.30 4.76 8.56
N GLU A 138 -11.13 4.44 7.58
CA GLU A 138 -10.89 3.33 6.65
C GLU A 138 -9.60 3.53 5.84
N SER A 139 -9.29 4.76 5.43
CA SER A 139 -8.07 5.12 4.72
C SER A 139 -6.82 4.87 5.58
N ILE A 140 -6.88 5.21 6.86
CA ILE A 140 -5.80 4.98 7.83
C ILE A 140 -5.61 3.48 8.08
N ASP A 141 -6.69 2.72 8.25
CA ASP A 141 -6.62 1.27 8.46
C ASP A 141 -6.04 0.57 7.23
N ASN A 142 -6.46 0.94 6.03
CA ASN A 142 -5.91 0.40 4.81
C ASN A 142 -4.45 0.83 4.58
N LEU A 143 -4.03 2.01 5.05
CA LEU A 143 -2.62 2.40 5.02
C LEU A 143 -1.75 1.44 5.81
N LYS A 144 -2.20 0.99 7.00
CA LYS A 144 -1.48 0.00 7.81
C LYS A 144 -1.28 -1.33 7.06
N ILE A 145 -2.28 -1.75 6.28
CA ILE A 145 -2.26 -2.99 5.49
C ILE A 145 -1.35 -2.85 4.25
N ILE A 146 -1.38 -1.71 3.59
CA ILE A 146 -0.68 -1.49 2.31
C ILE A 146 0.78 -1.10 2.53
N LEU A 147 1.10 -0.31 3.56
CA LEU A 147 2.43 0.20 3.80
C LEU A 147 3.52 -0.88 3.90
N PRO A 148 3.31 -2.06 4.52
CA PRO A 148 4.27 -3.15 4.46
C PRO A 148 4.52 -3.71 3.06
N LYS A 149 3.52 -3.65 2.16
CA LYS A 149 3.54 -4.28 0.83
C LYS A 149 4.21 -3.42 -0.25
N VAL A 150 4.28 -2.10 -0.07
CA VAL A 150 4.86 -1.19 -1.07
C VAL A 150 6.38 -1.15 -0.98
N ASP A 151 7.04 -0.88 -2.10
CA ASP A 151 8.50 -0.80 -2.19
C ASP A 151 9.02 0.57 -1.73
N LEU A 152 8.31 1.65 -2.10
CA LEU A 152 8.58 3.02 -1.67
C LEU A 152 7.31 3.66 -1.13
N ALA A 153 7.42 4.41 -0.03
CA ALA A 153 6.35 5.29 0.42
C ALA A 153 6.89 6.63 0.92
N GLU A 154 6.18 7.69 0.56
CA GLU A 154 6.30 9.01 1.16
C GLU A 154 4.97 9.36 1.80
N ILE A 155 4.98 9.62 3.11
CA ILE A 155 3.79 9.96 3.88
C ILE A 155 3.89 11.41 4.32
N TYR A 156 2.92 12.20 3.91
CA TYR A 156 2.81 13.62 4.17
C TYR A 156 1.72 13.91 5.20
N ASP A 157 2.03 14.72 6.19
CA ASP A 157 1.03 15.39 6.99
C ASP A 157 0.70 16.75 6.37
N ASN A 158 -0.57 16.96 6.08
CA ASN A 158 -1.08 18.22 5.55
C ASN A 158 -2.14 18.83 6.49
N SER A 159 -1.97 18.70 7.80
CA SER A 159 -2.89 19.32 8.77
C SER A 159 -2.82 20.85 8.73
N LYS A 160 -1.61 21.39 8.72
CA LYS A 160 -1.33 22.83 8.57
C LYS A 160 -0.61 23.16 7.26
N PHE A 161 0.53 22.53 7.05
CA PHE A 161 1.38 22.66 5.86
C PHE A 161 1.80 21.29 5.38
N TYR A 162 2.06 21.13 4.08
CA TYR A 162 2.63 19.90 3.56
C TYR A 162 3.97 19.62 4.20
N THR A 163 4.02 18.62 5.04
CA THR A 163 5.24 18.16 5.71
C THR A 163 5.47 16.69 5.40
N LEU A 164 6.61 16.38 4.80
CA LEU A 164 7.03 14.99 4.61
C LEU A 164 7.36 14.40 5.97
N ALA A 165 6.53 13.50 6.46
CA ALA A 165 6.63 12.96 7.82
C ALA A 165 7.39 11.64 7.88
N ILE A 166 7.17 10.74 6.90
CA ILE A 166 7.79 9.41 6.86
C ILE A 166 8.22 9.08 5.43
N ILE A 167 9.43 8.52 5.31
CA ILE A 167 9.89 7.83 4.10
C ILE A 167 10.08 6.35 4.41
N LYS A 168 9.52 5.49 3.56
CA LYS A 168 9.79 4.06 3.52
C LYS A 168 10.49 3.72 2.21
N ASN A 169 11.63 3.04 2.30
CA ASN A 169 12.30 2.45 1.17
C ASN A 169 12.56 0.97 1.49
N GLU A 170 11.97 0.09 0.71
CA GLU A 170 11.91 -1.36 0.97
C GLU A 170 11.44 -1.68 2.40
N SER A 171 12.31 -2.23 3.25
CA SER A 171 12.00 -2.54 4.66
C SER A 171 12.34 -1.43 5.64
N ILE A 172 13.03 -0.36 5.19
CA ILE A 172 13.50 0.73 6.05
C ILE A 172 12.42 1.81 6.13
N ILE A 173 12.00 2.17 7.34
CA ILE A 173 11.06 3.26 7.61
C ILE A 173 11.79 4.31 8.44
N LYS A 174 11.81 5.55 7.96
CA LYS A 174 12.47 6.69 8.63
C LYS A 174 11.49 7.84 8.81
N SER A 175 11.41 8.38 10.03
CA SER A 175 10.75 9.65 10.29
C SER A 175 11.62 10.81 9.76
N GLN A 176 10.97 11.78 9.13
CA GLN A 176 11.60 13.01 8.63
C GLN A 176 11.34 14.19 9.56
N ILE A 177 10.47 14.03 10.55
CA ILE A 177 10.12 15.03 11.55
C ILE A 177 10.30 14.46 12.95
N LYS A 178 10.61 15.34 13.92
CA LYS A 178 10.87 14.96 15.31
C LYS A 178 9.58 14.46 16.01
N ASP A 179 8.50 15.20 15.83
CA ASP A 179 7.21 14.91 16.45
C ASP A 179 6.19 14.50 15.40
N LEU A 180 5.93 13.19 15.32
CA LEU A 180 4.91 12.67 14.42
C LEU A 180 3.51 13.07 14.88
N PRO A 181 2.61 13.43 13.92
CA PRO A 181 1.21 13.64 14.22
C PRO A 181 0.58 12.39 14.85
N GLU A 182 -0.45 12.57 15.67
CA GLU A 182 -1.03 11.47 16.45
C GLU A 182 -1.55 10.34 15.55
N TRP A 183 -2.15 10.68 14.41
CA TRP A 183 -2.63 9.69 13.44
C TRP A 183 -1.49 8.81 12.86
N LEU A 184 -0.25 9.32 12.78
CA LEU A 184 0.92 8.57 12.32
C LEU A 184 1.62 7.77 13.43
N LYS A 185 1.58 8.22 14.68
CA LYS A 185 2.19 7.51 15.80
C LYS A 185 1.66 6.10 15.97
N ASN A 186 0.34 5.93 15.83
CA ASN A 186 -0.29 4.63 15.93
C ASN A 186 0.13 3.68 14.79
N ILE A 187 0.25 4.20 13.57
CA ILE A 187 0.71 3.42 12.41
C ILE A 187 2.15 2.94 12.60
N THR A 188 3.05 3.81 13.04
CA THR A 188 4.46 3.45 13.26
C THR A 188 4.65 2.45 14.39
N LYS A 189 3.88 2.55 15.49
CA LYS A 189 3.89 1.57 16.58
C LYS A 189 3.47 0.17 16.10
N GLU A 190 2.40 0.07 15.32
CA GLU A 190 1.92 -1.21 14.81
C GLU A 190 2.90 -1.84 13.82
N LEU A 191 3.52 -1.04 12.96
CA LEU A 191 4.52 -1.52 12.01
C LEU A 191 5.79 -2.03 12.72
N ASN A 192 6.22 -1.39 13.80
CA ASN A 192 7.37 -1.84 14.58
C ASN A 192 7.07 -3.17 15.30
N LYS A 193 5.90 -3.30 15.94
CA LYS A 193 5.45 -4.56 16.55
C LYS A 193 5.39 -5.72 15.55
N SER A 194 4.90 -5.45 14.33
CA SER A 194 4.83 -6.46 13.28
C SER A 194 6.20 -6.94 12.81
N LYS A 195 7.22 -6.05 12.83
CA LYS A 195 8.61 -6.40 12.50
C LYS A 195 9.26 -7.25 13.60
N GLU A 196 9.04 -6.90 14.86
CA GLU A 196 9.55 -7.67 16.02
C GLU A 196 9.02 -9.10 15.99
N ASN A 197 7.70 -9.27 15.86
CA ASN A 197 7.06 -10.59 15.74
C ASN A 197 7.54 -11.41 14.52
N THR A 198 7.87 -10.75 13.41
CA THR A 198 8.37 -11.42 12.21
C THR A 198 9.82 -11.87 12.39
N ASN A 199 10.63 -11.09 13.09
CA ASN A 199 12.01 -11.42 13.40
C ASN A 199 12.09 -12.55 14.43
N GLU A 200 11.25 -12.53 15.47
CA GLU A 200 11.15 -13.63 16.46
C GLU A 200 10.79 -14.94 15.78
N LYS A 201 9.75 -14.97 14.93
CA LYS A 201 9.37 -16.16 14.16
C LYS A 201 10.48 -16.66 13.23
N LYS A 202 11.23 -15.76 12.58
CA LYS A 202 12.38 -16.16 11.76
C LYS A 202 13.50 -16.76 12.60
N THR A 203 13.77 -16.20 13.78
CA THR A 203 14.77 -16.72 14.70
C THR A 203 14.38 -18.12 15.22
N GLU A 204 13.11 -18.31 15.62
CA GLU A 204 12.60 -19.63 16.02
C GLU A 204 12.69 -20.69 14.91
N ILE A 205 12.39 -20.33 13.66
CA ILE A 205 12.49 -21.24 12.51
C ILE A 205 13.96 -21.63 12.26
N ILE A 206 14.89 -20.67 12.38
CA ILE A 206 16.33 -20.90 12.20
C ILE A 206 16.87 -21.80 13.33
N GLU A 207 16.44 -21.56 14.57
CA GLU A 207 16.84 -22.41 15.72
C GLU A 207 16.29 -23.83 15.60
N LYS A 208 15.01 -23.97 15.23
CA LYS A 208 14.42 -25.31 14.95
C LYS A 208 15.13 -26.05 13.82
N SER A 209 15.49 -25.36 12.75
CA SER A 209 16.22 -25.95 11.62
C SER A 209 17.66 -26.35 11.98
N LYS A 210 18.31 -25.66 12.92
CA LYS A 210 19.63 -26.04 13.48
C LYS A 210 19.53 -27.24 14.40
N SER A 211 18.53 -27.26 15.28
CA SER A 211 18.31 -28.41 16.20
C SER A 211 17.93 -29.72 15.50
N GLU A 212 17.26 -29.64 14.34
CA GLU A 212 16.97 -30.83 13.51
C GLU A 212 18.19 -31.35 12.76
N LYS A 213 19.15 -30.48 12.41
CA LYS A 213 20.44 -30.90 11.78
C LYS A 213 21.44 -31.48 12.76
N GLU A 214 21.31 -31.18 14.06
CA GLU A 214 22.19 -31.66 15.10
C GLU A 214 21.75 -32.99 15.75
N LYS A 215 20.63 -33.62 15.33
CA LYS A 215 20.27 -34.94 15.79
C LYS A 215 21.28 -35.97 15.24
N PRO A 216 22.07 -36.64 16.09
CA PRO A 216 23.08 -37.59 15.64
C PRO A 216 22.41 -38.78 14.93
N LYS A 217 22.94 -39.15 13.77
CA LYS A 217 22.61 -40.40 13.08
C LYS A 217 22.98 -41.60 14.00
N ARG A 218 22.13 -41.93 14.93
CA ARG A 218 22.26 -43.16 15.73
C ARG A 218 21.54 -44.29 15.02
N GLU A 219 22.34 -45.38 14.84
CA GLU A 219 21.96 -46.78 14.68
C GLU A 219 21.30 -47.25 13.38
N LYS A 220 22.17 -47.53 12.40
CA LYS A 220 22.03 -48.70 11.53
C LYS A 220 23.36 -49.46 11.47
N ARG A 221 23.85 -49.96 12.64
CA ARG A 221 24.96 -50.91 12.69
C ARG A 221 24.72 -51.93 13.82
N SER A 222 23.73 -52.84 13.65
CA SER A 222 23.64 -54.06 14.42
C SER A 222 22.57 -55.02 13.88
N ARG A 223 22.67 -55.43 12.60
CA ARG A 223 21.92 -56.61 12.09
C ARG A 223 22.59 -57.22 10.88
N ILE A 224 23.93 -57.42 10.94
CA ILE A 224 24.65 -58.30 10.02
C ILE A 224 25.71 -58.97 10.83
N ARG A 225 25.31 -59.95 11.71
CA ARG A 225 26.20 -61.02 12.28
C ARG A 225 25.36 -62.04 12.99
N SER A 226 24.56 -62.82 12.24
CA SER A 226 24.08 -64.13 12.71
C SER A 226 23.37 -64.88 11.57
N LYS A 227 24.11 -65.24 10.50
CA LYS A 227 23.70 -66.23 9.53
C LYS A 227 24.94 -66.71 8.77
N SER A 228 25.87 -67.43 9.50
CA SER A 228 26.88 -68.24 8.86
C SER A 228 27.43 -69.22 9.90
N LYS A 229 26.59 -70.19 10.30
CA LYS A 229 27.02 -71.44 10.88
C LYS A 229 25.78 -72.32 10.99
N GLU A 230 25.51 -73.08 9.94
CA GLU A 230 24.76 -74.30 9.91
C GLU A 230 24.57 -74.68 8.45
N ASN A 231 25.55 -75.45 7.94
CA ASN A 231 25.37 -76.51 6.95
C ASN A 231 26.76 -77.11 6.68
N GLY A 232 27.04 -78.15 7.43
CA GLY A 232 28.15 -79.04 7.25
C GLY A 232 27.89 -80.30 8.01
N ARG A 233 27.05 -81.19 7.44
CA ARG A 233 27.13 -82.64 7.44
C ARG A 233 25.99 -83.17 6.57
#